data_3f37fd2345911a1042f0ea3b875632fd
#
_entry.id   3f37fd2345911a1042f0ea3b875632fd
#
_cell.length_a   1.000
_cell.length_b   1.000
_cell.length_c   1.000
_cell.angle_alpha   90.00
_cell.angle_beta   90.00
_cell.angle_gamma   90.00
#
_symmetry.space_group_name_H-M   'P 1'
#
loop_
_entity.id
_entity.type
_entity.pdbx_description
1 polymer ?
#
loop_
_entity_poly.entity_id
_entity_poly.type
_entity_poly.pdbx_seq_one_letter_code
_entity_poly.pdbx_strand_id
1 'polypeptide(L)'
;MDRIREEKIRQFAALGVEEAKIFREIMRARHLDYVLFHQPDSRSNREYGLSQEDLQKAAQALTADKFGGVPDDAEQYARIYTLALSVDPMMFAGADAATDAVAALAGQAVAHAEAAGQTVLFAGAEQYLPCLTDIFVTLRGKRIAVAVADEAWKEPVAMIYARGRAMTMDEIPGDTERYDYIFYAGRADGDSVAYWQALGAHLAEGGTMEALLPDALLRSDKEAVQAVFREAAARCTVSSLYHVTDGEEEKDFVTCGAPDPSGRIVFGELTADGGVRTWDRAALGREAFAAADSWDYDLYAWNGSEALQTILAAGLLDPDFAVGSIFREVPALKGTLGTYAVIHGEAVTDSCVRTDLVKEEPAADVKRVSAGDLAVTLRQGRLCCAVVPAELEGAAAAGDVTVLRPMEDYTAEYLKAYLDGPIGGLFLSSMTAGGACRICPSRLLRLPVRRASPEQIGAVTAVVKRSTAALAAAEADWRKAKRDSVGLMMGR
;
A
#
# COMPACT_ATOMS: atom_id res chain seq x y z
N MET A 1 17.01 -20.73 -3.06
CA MET A 1 15.91 -21.18 -2.17
C MET A 1 15.18 -22.40 -2.74
N ASP A 2 14.79 -22.40 -4.00
CA ASP A 2 13.97 -23.47 -4.62
C ASP A 2 14.55 -24.88 -4.52
N ARG A 3 15.86 -25.07 -4.75
CA ARG A 3 16.49 -26.39 -4.69
C ARG A 3 16.48 -27.01 -3.28
N ILE A 4 16.62 -26.21 -2.24
CA ILE A 4 16.57 -26.68 -0.85
C ILE A 4 15.12 -27.03 -0.50
N ARG A 5 14.16 -26.21 -0.90
CA ARG A 5 12.73 -26.46 -0.73
C ARG A 5 12.31 -27.77 -1.40
N GLU A 6 12.69 -28.00 -2.67
CA GLU A 6 12.41 -29.23 -3.40
C GLU A 6 13.02 -30.49 -2.75
N GLU A 7 14.21 -30.36 -2.18
CA GLU A 7 14.83 -31.44 -1.45
C GLU A 7 14.04 -31.79 -0.18
N LYS A 8 13.61 -30.79 0.57
CA LYS A 8 12.77 -30.97 1.77
C LYS A 8 11.41 -31.58 1.42
N ILE A 9 10.76 -31.14 0.35
CA ILE A 9 9.52 -31.75 -0.15
C ILE A 9 9.72 -33.24 -0.39
N ARG A 10 10.80 -33.65 -1.07
CA ARG A 10 11.11 -35.05 -1.30
C ARG A 10 11.35 -35.82 -0.01
N GLN A 11 12.01 -35.23 0.99
CA GLN A 11 12.24 -35.85 2.29
C GLN A 11 10.91 -36.08 3.04
N PHE A 12 10.01 -35.10 3.04
CA PHE A 12 8.67 -35.25 3.64
C PHE A 12 7.81 -36.25 2.89
N ALA A 13 7.84 -36.24 1.56
CA ALA A 13 7.10 -37.22 0.74
C ALA A 13 7.57 -38.65 1.00
N ALA A 14 8.88 -38.89 1.21
CA ALA A 14 9.42 -40.19 1.59
C ALA A 14 8.92 -40.67 2.97
N LEU A 15 8.43 -39.78 3.82
CA LEU A 15 7.79 -40.07 5.10
C LEU A 15 6.26 -40.09 5.02
N GLY A 16 5.70 -40.00 3.80
CA GLY A 16 4.24 -40.08 3.57
C GLY A 16 3.50 -38.77 3.82
N VAL A 17 4.22 -37.61 3.94
CA VAL A 17 3.60 -36.31 4.11
C VAL A 17 3.41 -35.63 2.75
N GLU A 18 2.17 -35.31 2.41
CA GLU A 18 1.81 -34.56 1.22
C GLU A 18 2.33 -33.12 1.31
N GLU A 19 2.73 -32.52 0.17
CA GLU A 19 3.29 -31.15 0.15
C GLU A 19 2.38 -30.12 0.83
N ALA A 20 1.08 -30.18 0.59
CA ALA A 20 0.10 -29.28 1.19
C ALA A 20 0.01 -29.39 2.73
N LYS A 21 0.53 -30.48 3.31
CA LYS A 21 0.51 -30.71 4.76
C LYS A 21 1.85 -30.42 5.45
N ILE A 22 2.92 -30.15 4.69
CA ILE A 22 4.26 -29.98 5.24
C ILE A 22 4.30 -28.83 6.26
N PHE A 23 3.75 -27.69 5.91
CA PHE A 23 3.71 -26.52 6.81
C PHE A 23 3.01 -26.86 8.12
N ARG A 24 1.87 -27.51 8.05
CA ARG A 24 1.11 -27.97 9.24
C ARG A 24 1.94 -28.90 10.12
N GLU A 25 2.65 -29.87 9.54
CA GLU A 25 3.50 -30.78 10.31
C GLU A 25 4.71 -30.08 10.94
N ILE A 26 5.28 -29.08 10.28
CA ILE A 26 6.35 -28.25 10.86
C ILE A 26 5.83 -27.49 12.08
N MET A 27 4.69 -26.85 11.97
CA MET A 27 4.08 -26.10 13.07
C MET A 27 3.67 -27.01 14.23
N ARG A 28 3.12 -28.17 13.91
CA ARG A 28 2.75 -29.21 14.88
C ARG A 28 3.97 -29.72 15.66
N ALA A 29 5.08 -29.99 14.97
CA ALA A 29 6.33 -30.40 15.60
C ALA A 29 6.88 -29.33 16.54
N ARG A 30 6.85 -28.06 16.15
CA ARG A 30 7.28 -26.93 16.99
C ARG A 30 6.39 -26.71 18.21
N HIS A 31 5.08 -26.86 18.04
CA HIS A 31 4.15 -26.81 19.17
C HIS A 31 4.44 -27.93 20.17
N LEU A 32 4.63 -29.15 19.69
CA LEU A 32 5.00 -30.28 20.54
C LEU A 32 6.32 -30.07 21.26
N ASP A 33 7.34 -29.57 20.56
CA ASP A 33 8.62 -29.24 21.15
C ASP A 33 8.47 -28.26 22.30
N TYR A 34 7.64 -27.22 22.10
CA TYR A 34 7.31 -26.25 23.14
C TYR A 34 6.58 -26.88 24.34
N VAL A 35 5.54 -27.66 24.08
CA VAL A 35 4.73 -28.30 25.14
C VAL A 35 5.53 -29.29 25.95
N LEU A 36 6.37 -30.11 25.30
CA LEU A 36 7.15 -31.15 25.96
C LEU A 36 8.29 -30.61 26.79
N PHE A 37 8.92 -29.53 26.35
CA PHE A 37 10.19 -29.10 26.91
C PHE A 37 10.20 -27.73 27.59
N HIS A 38 9.17 -26.95 27.48
CA HIS A 38 8.94 -25.68 28.18
C HIS A 38 10.06 -24.64 28.17
N GLN A 39 11.19 -24.88 27.46
CA GLN A 39 12.31 -23.98 27.41
C GLN A 39 12.87 -23.85 26.00
N PRO A 40 12.82 -22.66 25.39
CA PRO A 40 13.38 -22.42 24.05
C PRO A 40 14.90 -22.59 23.99
N ASP A 41 15.61 -22.39 25.12
CA ASP A 41 17.08 -22.43 25.17
C ASP A 41 17.66 -23.85 25.23
N SER A 42 16.87 -24.88 25.42
CA SER A 42 17.33 -26.26 25.46
C SER A 42 17.52 -26.90 24.08
N ARG A 43 17.33 -26.11 23.00
CA ARG A 43 17.46 -26.59 21.60
C ARG A 43 18.86 -27.10 21.25
N SER A 44 19.91 -26.57 21.89
CA SER A 44 21.29 -26.94 21.59
C SER A 44 21.72 -28.35 22.04
N ASN A 45 20.92 -29.04 22.88
CA ASN A 45 21.28 -30.34 23.42
C ASN A 45 20.49 -31.52 22.85
N ARG A 46 19.68 -31.30 21.79
CA ARG A 46 18.75 -32.31 21.25
C ARG A 46 19.18 -32.90 19.91
N GLU A 47 20.41 -33.30 19.81
CA GLU A 47 20.91 -34.05 18.65
C GLU A 47 20.34 -35.48 18.53
N TYR A 48 19.50 -35.95 19.46
CA TYR A 48 19.24 -37.38 19.61
C TYR A 48 17.77 -37.82 19.45
N GLY A 49 16.87 -37.01 18.92
CA GLY A 49 15.49 -37.40 18.67
C GLY A 49 14.65 -37.58 19.96
N LEU A 50 13.35 -37.81 19.77
CA LEU A 50 12.42 -38.07 20.87
C LEU A 50 12.65 -39.48 21.44
N SER A 51 12.77 -39.61 22.76
CA SER A 51 12.72 -40.93 23.41
C SER A 51 11.30 -41.51 23.31
N GLN A 52 11.16 -42.85 23.54
CA GLN A 52 9.84 -43.45 23.60
C GLN A 52 8.96 -42.84 24.70
N GLU A 53 9.53 -42.40 25.78
CA GLU A 53 8.81 -41.71 26.88
C GLU A 53 8.34 -40.33 26.44
N ASP A 54 9.17 -39.58 25.70
CA ASP A 54 8.78 -38.29 25.13
C ASP A 54 7.70 -38.43 24.07
N LEU A 55 7.77 -39.50 23.25
CA LEU A 55 6.72 -39.81 22.29
C LEU A 55 5.39 -40.19 22.96
N GLN A 56 5.43 -40.89 24.11
CA GLN A 56 4.21 -41.18 24.88
C GLN A 56 3.64 -39.93 25.53
N LYS A 57 4.49 -39.03 26.07
CA LYS A 57 4.06 -37.72 26.58
C LYS A 57 3.48 -36.85 25.47
N ALA A 58 4.13 -36.85 24.31
CA ALA A 58 3.63 -36.17 23.11
C ALA A 58 2.28 -36.72 22.65
N ALA A 59 2.13 -38.04 22.61
CA ALA A 59 0.87 -38.70 22.29
C ALA A 59 -0.25 -38.32 23.25
N GLN A 60 0.03 -38.28 24.56
CA GLN A 60 -0.91 -37.87 25.58
C GLN A 60 -1.28 -36.38 25.46
N ALA A 61 -0.31 -35.51 25.18
CA ALA A 61 -0.54 -34.09 24.96
C ALA A 61 -1.38 -33.84 23.70
N LEU A 62 -1.12 -34.55 22.62
CA LEU A 62 -1.85 -34.41 21.34
C LEU A 62 -3.24 -35.01 21.36
N THR A 63 -3.48 -36.11 22.13
CA THR A 63 -4.83 -36.63 22.30
C THR A 63 -5.73 -35.76 23.14
N ALA A 64 -5.13 -34.92 23.99
CA ALA A 64 -5.86 -33.89 24.75
C ALA A 64 -6.08 -32.61 23.96
N ASP A 65 -5.45 -32.46 22.79
CA ASP A 65 -5.46 -31.22 22.01
C ASP A 65 -6.30 -31.37 20.73
N LYS A 66 -6.81 -30.23 20.25
CA LYS A 66 -7.69 -30.08 19.07
C LYS A 66 -7.02 -30.45 17.74
N PHE A 67 -5.73 -30.78 17.71
CA PHE A 67 -4.91 -30.91 16.51
C PHE A 67 -4.78 -32.32 15.93
N GLY A 68 -5.63 -33.25 16.41
CA GLY A 68 -5.65 -34.66 15.95
C GLY A 68 -4.50 -35.49 16.54
N GLY A 69 -4.79 -36.73 16.88
CA GLY A 69 -3.87 -37.64 17.59
C GLY A 69 -2.54 -37.88 16.87
N VAL A 70 -1.59 -38.44 17.60
CA VAL A 70 -0.34 -38.98 17.03
C VAL A 70 -0.71 -40.05 15.99
N PRO A 71 -0.08 -40.08 14.80
CA PRO A 71 -0.24 -41.16 13.86
C PRO A 71 0.03 -42.52 14.53
N ASP A 72 -0.66 -43.57 14.08
CA ASP A 72 -0.55 -44.95 14.64
C ASP A 72 0.90 -45.48 14.61
N ASP A 73 1.75 -44.97 13.71
CA ASP A 73 3.17 -45.29 13.62
C ASP A 73 4.02 -44.19 14.34
N ALA A 74 4.31 -44.42 15.60
CA ALA A 74 5.11 -43.52 16.43
C ALA A 74 6.56 -43.36 15.92
N GLU A 75 7.14 -44.40 15.28
CA GLU A 75 8.50 -44.31 14.74
C GLU A 75 8.55 -43.42 13.48
N GLN A 76 7.57 -43.56 12.58
CA GLN A 76 7.43 -42.73 11.42
C GLN A 76 7.22 -41.25 11.85
N TYR A 77 6.37 -41.04 12.86
CA TYR A 77 6.12 -39.69 13.37
C TYR A 77 7.36 -39.05 13.99
N ALA A 78 8.18 -39.81 14.72
CA ALA A 78 9.45 -39.30 15.26
C ALA A 78 10.39 -38.81 14.15
N ARG A 79 10.41 -39.48 13.01
CA ARG A 79 11.18 -39.06 11.83
C ARG A 79 10.62 -37.76 11.21
N ILE A 80 9.28 -37.66 11.07
CA ILE A 80 8.61 -36.46 10.61
C ILE A 80 8.92 -35.29 11.55
N TYR A 81 8.80 -35.49 12.85
CA TYR A 81 9.08 -34.48 13.87
C TYR A 81 10.52 -33.96 13.79
N THR A 82 11.51 -34.86 13.72
CA THR A 82 12.92 -34.50 13.61
C THR A 82 13.20 -33.71 12.32
N LEU A 83 12.64 -34.14 11.20
CA LEU A 83 12.76 -33.42 9.93
C LEU A 83 12.10 -32.05 10.03
N ALA A 84 10.89 -31.97 10.57
CA ALA A 84 10.11 -30.75 10.70
C ALA A 84 10.82 -29.69 11.56
N LEU A 85 11.45 -30.08 12.69
CA LEU A 85 12.23 -29.15 13.52
C LEU A 85 13.50 -28.63 12.82
N SER A 86 14.01 -29.36 11.83
CA SER A 86 15.21 -28.95 11.06
C SER A 86 14.90 -27.94 9.95
N VAL A 87 13.62 -27.63 9.71
CA VAL A 87 13.16 -26.81 8.58
C VAL A 87 12.63 -25.48 9.07
N ASP A 88 12.97 -24.42 8.34
CA ASP A 88 12.34 -23.11 8.54
C ASP A 88 10.88 -23.18 8.07
N PRO A 89 9.89 -22.91 8.96
CA PRO A 89 8.47 -22.91 8.58
C PRO A 89 8.18 -21.98 7.40
N MET A 90 8.86 -20.86 7.30
CA MET A 90 8.63 -19.86 6.25
C MET A 90 8.90 -20.39 4.85
N MET A 91 9.74 -21.42 4.72
CA MET A 91 9.98 -22.10 3.44
C MET A 91 8.71 -22.73 2.85
N PHE A 92 7.74 -23.05 3.70
CA PHE A 92 6.49 -23.75 3.34
C PHE A 92 5.22 -22.96 3.69
N ALA A 93 5.38 -21.81 4.24
CA ALA A 93 4.25 -20.97 4.66
C ALA A 93 3.37 -20.54 3.48
N GLY A 94 3.90 -20.54 2.26
CA GLY A 94 3.15 -20.05 1.09
C GLY A 94 2.81 -18.55 1.16
N ALA A 95 3.23 -17.90 2.26
CA ALA A 95 3.18 -16.46 2.40
C ALA A 95 4.52 -15.88 1.92
N ASP A 96 4.48 -14.73 1.36
CA ASP A 96 5.68 -13.93 1.17
C ASP A 96 6.32 -13.74 2.54
N ALA A 97 7.64 -13.89 2.62
CA ALA A 97 8.36 -13.67 3.86
C ALA A 97 8.00 -12.27 4.38
N ALA A 98 7.78 -12.16 5.70
CA ALA A 98 7.63 -10.85 6.30
C ALA A 98 8.82 -9.99 5.88
N THR A 99 8.54 -8.84 5.33
CA THR A 99 9.59 -7.88 4.98
C THR A 99 10.27 -7.39 6.26
N ASP A 100 11.49 -6.88 6.15
CA ASP A 100 12.24 -6.41 7.32
C ASP A 100 11.46 -5.31 8.06
N ALA A 101 10.75 -4.45 7.34
CA ALA A 101 9.94 -3.39 7.94
C ALA A 101 8.71 -3.94 8.68
N VAL A 102 7.97 -4.91 8.12
CA VAL A 102 6.85 -5.57 8.82
C VAL A 102 7.33 -6.27 10.07
N ALA A 103 8.47 -6.96 10.02
CA ALA A 103 9.06 -7.63 11.17
C ALA A 103 9.50 -6.64 12.26
N ALA A 104 10.13 -5.53 11.88
CA ALA A 104 10.54 -4.48 12.81
C ALA A 104 9.34 -3.81 13.49
N LEU A 105 8.28 -3.50 12.72
CA LEU A 105 7.05 -2.91 13.26
C LEU A 105 6.29 -3.88 14.18
N ALA A 106 6.22 -5.16 13.82
CA ALA A 106 5.67 -6.19 14.69
C ALA A 106 6.46 -6.30 16.01
N GLY A 107 7.79 -6.15 15.95
CA GLY A 107 8.64 -6.08 17.13
C GLY A 107 8.36 -4.85 18.01
N GLN A 108 8.18 -3.67 17.42
CA GLN A 108 7.79 -2.45 18.14
C GLN A 108 6.38 -2.58 18.75
N ALA A 109 5.44 -3.18 18.00
CA ALA A 109 4.09 -3.46 18.47
C ALA A 109 4.09 -4.31 19.75
N VAL A 110 5.05 -5.22 19.92
CA VAL A 110 5.20 -5.99 21.17
C VAL A 110 5.50 -5.10 22.36
N ALA A 111 6.41 -4.14 22.21
CA ALA A 111 6.75 -3.21 23.29
C ALA A 111 5.57 -2.32 23.67
N HIS A 112 4.81 -1.85 22.68
CA HIS A 112 3.59 -1.07 22.92
C HIS A 112 2.49 -1.92 23.56
N ALA A 113 2.30 -3.16 23.08
CA ALA A 113 1.38 -4.11 23.67
C ALA A 113 1.74 -4.48 25.11
N GLU A 114 3.04 -4.57 25.45
CA GLU A 114 3.51 -4.82 26.80
C GLU A 114 3.12 -3.68 27.75
N ALA A 115 3.25 -2.45 27.28
CA ALA A 115 2.88 -1.24 28.03
C ALA A 115 1.35 -1.02 28.13
N ALA A 116 0.56 -1.57 27.19
CA ALA A 116 -0.89 -1.45 27.15
C ALA A 116 -1.59 -2.29 28.25
N GLY A 117 -2.93 -2.32 28.25
CA GLY A 117 -3.74 -3.11 29.18
C GLY A 117 -3.56 -4.63 29.07
N GLN A 118 -4.56 -5.40 29.44
CA GLN A 118 -4.43 -6.86 29.57
C GLN A 118 -4.82 -7.63 28.31
N THR A 119 -5.58 -7.01 27.40
CA THR A 119 -6.14 -7.65 26.20
C THR A 119 -5.49 -7.10 24.95
N VAL A 120 -4.89 -7.96 24.15
CA VAL A 120 -4.19 -7.56 22.94
C VAL A 120 -4.62 -8.42 21.75
N LEU A 121 -4.74 -7.81 20.57
CA LEU A 121 -5.07 -8.46 19.31
C LEU A 121 -3.97 -8.20 18.28
N PHE A 122 -3.46 -9.26 17.70
CA PHE A 122 -2.56 -9.23 16.56
C PHE A 122 -3.29 -9.73 15.31
N ALA A 123 -3.60 -8.83 14.38
CA ALA A 123 -4.41 -9.08 13.20
C ALA A 123 -3.58 -9.03 11.90
N GLY A 124 -3.99 -9.80 10.88
CA GLY A 124 -3.18 -9.99 9.67
C GLY A 124 -1.89 -10.76 9.95
N ALA A 125 -1.96 -11.72 10.87
CA ALA A 125 -0.79 -12.38 11.43
C ALA A 125 0.02 -13.19 10.43
N GLU A 126 -0.58 -13.60 9.31
CA GLU A 126 0.12 -14.24 8.19
C GLU A 126 1.22 -13.35 7.58
N GLN A 127 1.15 -12.02 7.76
CA GLN A 127 2.16 -11.08 7.27
C GLN A 127 3.45 -11.09 8.11
N TYR A 128 3.38 -11.55 9.36
CA TYR A 128 4.51 -11.55 10.30
C TYR A 128 4.61 -12.84 11.14
N LEU A 129 4.24 -13.97 10.55
CA LEU A 129 4.31 -15.30 11.20
C LEU A 129 5.63 -15.59 11.95
N PRO A 130 6.81 -15.23 11.41
CA PRO A 130 8.07 -15.46 12.12
C PRO A 130 8.15 -14.78 13.48
N CYS A 131 7.47 -13.64 13.64
CA CYS A 131 7.49 -12.86 14.87
C CYS A 131 6.54 -13.40 15.95
N LEU A 132 5.57 -14.25 15.59
CA LEU A 132 4.52 -14.68 16.52
C LEU A 132 5.07 -15.41 17.76
N THR A 133 6.11 -16.22 17.61
CA THR A 133 6.72 -16.92 18.75
C THR A 133 7.26 -15.93 19.78
N ASP A 134 7.99 -14.91 19.33
CA ASP A 134 8.56 -13.89 20.20
C ASP A 134 7.48 -13.02 20.83
N ILE A 135 6.43 -12.68 20.07
CA ILE A 135 5.23 -11.99 20.56
C ILE A 135 4.63 -12.76 21.74
N PHE A 136 4.40 -14.07 21.57
CA PHE A 136 3.77 -14.88 22.60
C PHE A 136 4.64 -15.10 23.82
N VAL A 137 5.95 -15.23 23.65
CA VAL A 137 6.89 -15.37 24.76
C VAL A 137 6.95 -14.09 25.58
N THR A 138 7.02 -12.94 24.93
CA THR A 138 7.12 -11.64 25.58
C THR A 138 5.82 -11.28 26.30
N LEU A 139 4.68 -11.47 25.62
CA LEU A 139 3.35 -11.09 26.16
C LEU A 139 2.67 -12.22 26.94
N ARG A 140 3.40 -13.22 27.42
CA ARG A 140 2.84 -14.42 28.11
C ARG A 140 1.91 -14.14 29.30
N GLY A 141 1.98 -12.95 29.87
CA GLY A 141 1.13 -12.52 30.99
C GLY A 141 -0.21 -11.88 30.55
N LYS A 142 -0.42 -11.69 29.25
CA LYS A 142 -1.61 -11.02 28.69
C LYS A 142 -2.56 -12.01 28.04
N ARG A 143 -3.80 -11.56 27.82
CA ARG A 143 -4.79 -12.27 26.99
C ARG A 143 -4.55 -11.86 25.55
N ILE A 144 -4.03 -12.79 24.75
CA ILE A 144 -3.66 -12.52 23.36
C ILE A 144 -4.67 -13.19 22.45
N ALA A 145 -5.21 -12.43 21.51
CA ALA A 145 -5.93 -12.95 20.36
C ALA A 145 -5.10 -12.72 19.09
N VAL A 146 -5.22 -13.62 18.13
CA VAL A 146 -4.57 -13.51 16.83
C VAL A 146 -5.62 -13.72 15.76
N ALA A 147 -5.66 -12.82 14.78
CA ALA A 147 -6.56 -12.91 13.64
C ALA A 147 -5.77 -13.05 12.34
N VAL A 148 -6.25 -13.91 11.46
CA VAL A 148 -5.69 -14.22 10.13
C VAL A 148 -6.74 -13.97 9.05
N ALA A 149 -6.31 -13.59 7.85
CA ALA A 149 -7.23 -13.34 6.76
C ALA A 149 -7.85 -14.64 6.21
N ASP A 150 -7.06 -15.70 6.12
CA ASP A 150 -7.50 -16.98 5.57
C ASP A 150 -7.64 -18.06 6.67
N GLU A 151 -8.75 -18.80 6.64
CA GLU A 151 -9.01 -19.95 7.55
C GLU A 151 -7.86 -20.97 7.56
N ALA A 152 -7.16 -21.13 6.44
CA ALA A 152 -6.02 -22.04 6.33
C ALA A 152 -4.87 -21.72 7.31
N TRP A 153 -4.76 -20.46 7.75
CA TRP A 153 -3.74 -20.01 8.70
C TRP A 153 -4.17 -20.12 10.17
N LYS A 154 -5.47 -20.23 10.43
CA LYS A 154 -6.01 -20.25 11.79
C LYS A 154 -5.48 -21.41 12.63
N GLU A 155 -5.49 -22.62 12.06
CA GLU A 155 -4.97 -23.81 12.75
C GLU A 155 -3.46 -23.72 13.01
N PRO A 156 -2.59 -23.38 12.02
CA PRO A 156 -1.17 -23.16 12.24
C PRO A 156 -0.86 -22.11 13.31
N VAL A 157 -1.56 -20.98 13.32
CA VAL A 157 -1.38 -19.94 14.33
C VAL A 157 -1.80 -20.42 15.72
N ALA A 158 -2.92 -21.14 15.83
CA ALA A 158 -3.36 -21.74 17.09
C ALA A 158 -2.35 -22.77 17.63
N MET A 159 -1.59 -23.44 16.74
CA MET A 159 -0.51 -24.34 17.13
C MET A 159 0.70 -23.62 17.70
N ILE A 160 1.01 -22.40 17.23
CA ILE A 160 2.12 -21.60 17.78
C ILE A 160 1.79 -21.17 19.21
N TYR A 161 0.51 -20.87 19.49
CA TYR A 161 0.09 -20.32 20.75
C TYR A 161 -1.13 -21.05 21.34
N ALA A 162 -0.86 -22.09 22.11
CA ALA A 162 -1.90 -22.93 22.72
C ALA A 162 -2.77 -22.23 23.76
N ARG A 163 -2.37 -21.07 24.28
CA ARG A 163 -3.09 -20.31 25.31
C ARG A 163 -3.86 -19.11 24.77
N GLY A 164 -3.63 -18.75 23.49
CA GLY A 164 -4.30 -17.66 22.83
C GLY A 164 -5.54 -18.09 22.06
N ARG A 165 -6.30 -17.12 21.65
CA ARG A 165 -7.43 -17.30 20.76
C ARG A 165 -7.00 -17.01 19.34
N ALA A 166 -7.10 -17.99 18.46
CA ALA A 166 -6.95 -17.80 17.01
C ALA A 166 -8.32 -17.65 16.35
N MET A 167 -8.49 -16.68 15.47
CA MET A 167 -9.72 -16.42 14.72
C MET A 167 -9.39 -15.98 13.28
N THR A 168 -10.40 -15.98 12.43
CA THR A 168 -10.28 -15.28 11.14
C THR A 168 -10.68 -13.82 11.27
N MET A 169 -10.27 -12.99 10.31
CA MET A 169 -10.68 -11.59 10.24
C MET A 169 -12.21 -11.45 10.12
N ASP A 170 -12.87 -12.39 9.44
CA ASP A 170 -14.33 -12.44 9.29
C ASP A 170 -15.07 -12.75 10.60
N GLU A 171 -14.41 -13.34 11.58
CA GLU A 171 -15.00 -13.62 12.90
C GLU A 171 -14.96 -12.39 13.82
N ILE A 172 -14.13 -11.38 13.52
CA ILE A 172 -13.98 -10.19 14.36
C ILE A 172 -15.29 -9.44 14.58
N PRO A 173 -16.14 -9.17 13.56
CA PRO A 173 -17.39 -8.45 13.79
C PRO A 173 -18.34 -9.10 14.79
N GLY A 174 -18.26 -10.44 14.93
CA GLY A 174 -19.03 -11.23 15.89
C GLY A 174 -18.38 -11.38 17.28
N ASP A 175 -17.16 -10.88 17.44
CA ASP A 175 -16.44 -10.96 18.70
C ASP A 175 -17.07 -10.01 19.74
N THR A 176 -17.10 -10.44 21.00
CA THR A 176 -17.59 -9.62 22.11
C THR A 176 -16.46 -8.98 22.90
N GLU A 177 -15.23 -9.36 22.66
CA GLU A 177 -14.07 -8.84 23.38
C GLU A 177 -13.70 -7.44 22.91
N ARG A 178 -13.17 -6.63 23.83
CA ARG A 178 -12.55 -5.33 23.56
C ARG A 178 -11.08 -5.46 23.87
N TYR A 179 -10.26 -4.83 23.02
CA TYR A 179 -8.82 -4.94 23.09
C TYR A 179 -8.19 -3.61 23.52
N ASP A 180 -7.32 -3.68 24.52
CA ASP A 180 -6.55 -2.52 24.98
C ASP A 180 -5.48 -2.11 23.94
N TYR A 181 -5.03 -3.09 23.15
CA TYR A 181 -4.09 -2.86 22.07
C TYR A 181 -4.42 -3.75 20.86
N ILE A 182 -4.36 -3.17 19.69
CA ILE A 182 -4.52 -3.87 18.40
C ILE A 182 -3.35 -3.53 17.49
N PHE A 183 -2.67 -4.54 16.97
CA PHE A 183 -1.74 -4.39 15.85
C PHE A 183 -2.34 -5.05 14.62
N TYR A 184 -2.36 -4.36 13.50
CA TYR A 184 -2.89 -4.86 12.23
C TYR A 184 -1.91 -4.67 11.08
N ALA A 185 -1.57 -5.74 10.37
CA ALA A 185 -0.88 -5.67 9.09
C ALA A 185 -1.88 -5.99 7.95
N GLY A 186 -2.23 -4.95 7.19
CA GLY A 186 -3.17 -5.05 6.08
C GLY A 186 -2.53 -5.54 4.80
N ARG A 187 -3.35 -6.17 3.93
CA ARG A 187 -2.98 -6.60 2.58
C ARG A 187 -3.46 -5.58 1.55
N ALA A 188 -2.91 -5.64 0.33
CA ALA A 188 -3.31 -4.74 -0.76
C ALA A 188 -4.69 -5.09 -1.40
N ASP A 189 -5.48 -5.94 -0.76
CA ASP A 189 -6.82 -6.30 -1.19
C ASP A 189 -7.90 -5.32 -0.67
N GLY A 190 -9.10 -5.39 -1.26
CA GLY A 190 -10.22 -4.50 -0.91
C GLY A 190 -10.79 -4.74 0.50
N ASP A 191 -10.47 -5.87 1.14
CA ASP A 191 -11.03 -6.27 2.42
C ASP A 191 -10.30 -5.61 3.59
N SER A 192 -9.06 -5.18 3.39
CA SER A 192 -8.25 -4.52 4.43
C SER A 192 -8.90 -3.27 5.01
N VAL A 193 -9.67 -2.53 4.23
CA VAL A 193 -10.42 -1.35 4.69
C VAL A 193 -11.58 -1.77 5.62
N ALA A 194 -12.34 -2.81 5.24
CA ALA A 194 -13.43 -3.33 6.04
C ALA A 194 -12.92 -3.95 7.35
N TYR A 195 -11.80 -4.67 7.29
CA TYR A 195 -11.15 -5.22 8.48
C TYR A 195 -10.67 -4.15 9.42
N TRP A 196 -10.06 -3.08 8.91
CA TRP A 196 -9.63 -1.98 9.76
C TRP A 196 -10.81 -1.30 10.47
N GLN A 197 -11.93 -1.09 9.77
CA GLN A 197 -13.17 -0.58 10.37
C GLN A 197 -13.68 -1.50 11.48
N ALA A 198 -13.72 -2.81 11.22
CA ALA A 198 -14.15 -3.80 12.22
C ALA A 198 -13.24 -3.80 13.45
N LEU A 199 -11.92 -3.79 13.25
CA LEU A 199 -10.92 -3.74 14.32
C LEU A 199 -11.10 -2.48 15.19
N GLY A 200 -11.27 -1.31 14.58
CA GLY A 200 -11.52 -0.07 15.30
C GLY A 200 -12.79 -0.13 16.19
N ALA A 201 -13.81 -0.89 15.76
CA ALA A 201 -15.01 -1.10 16.57
C ALA A 201 -14.77 -1.97 17.82
N HIS A 202 -13.69 -2.76 17.83
CA HIS A 202 -13.30 -3.62 18.98
C HIS A 202 -12.20 -3.01 19.86
N LEU A 203 -11.78 -1.79 19.58
CA LEU A 203 -10.85 -1.08 20.45
C LEU A 203 -11.55 -0.72 21.78
N ALA A 204 -10.87 -0.99 22.91
CA ALA A 204 -11.32 -0.58 24.22
C ALA A 204 -11.25 0.95 24.37
N GLU A 205 -12.02 1.50 25.30
CA GLU A 205 -11.92 2.92 25.64
C GLU A 205 -10.50 3.24 26.16
N GLY A 206 -9.83 4.21 25.52
CA GLY A 206 -8.44 4.53 25.82
C GLY A 206 -7.41 3.54 25.26
N GLY A 207 -7.84 2.54 24.51
CA GLY A 207 -6.96 1.60 23.84
C GLY A 207 -6.21 2.23 22.65
N THR A 208 -5.21 1.52 22.14
CA THR A 208 -4.40 1.94 20.98
C THR A 208 -4.48 0.89 19.88
N MET A 209 -4.66 1.35 18.64
CA MET A 209 -4.56 0.53 17.44
C MET A 209 -3.45 1.06 16.53
N GLU A 210 -2.57 0.19 16.14
CA GLU A 210 -1.51 0.46 15.18
C GLU A 210 -1.75 -0.40 13.94
N ALA A 211 -1.84 0.23 12.78
CA ALA A 211 -2.15 -0.45 11.54
C ALA A 211 -1.12 -0.13 10.46
N LEU A 212 -0.50 -1.15 9.90
CA LEU A 212 0.32 -1.05 8.71
C LEU A 212 -0.57 -1.35 7.49
N LEU A 213 -0.85 -0.34 6.69
CA LEU A 213 -1.75 -0.42 5.56
C LEU A 213 -0.98 -0.20 4.26
N PRO A 214 -1.33 -0.90 3.17
CA PRO A 214 -0.81 -0.56 1.86
C PRO A 214 -1.11 0.89 1.51
N ASP A 215 -0.09 1.64 1.10
CA ASP A 215 -0.20 3.05 0.72
C ASP A 215 -1.28 3.29 -0.34
N ALA A 216 -1.44 2.36 -1.29
CA ALA A 216 -2.48 2.42 -2.31
C ALA A 216 -3.92 2.51 -1.75
N LEU A 217 -4.17 2.05 -0.52
CA LEU A 217 -5.49 2.19 0.13
C LEU A 217 -5.72 3.61 0.64
N LEU A 218 -4.72 4.19 1.31
CA LEU A 218 -4.83 5.54 1.84
C LEU A 218 -4.84 6.59 0.72
N ARG A 219 -4.16 6.30 -0.39
CA ARG A 219 -4.17 7.10 -1.63
C ARG A 219 -5.38 6.87 -2.52
N SER A 220 -6.33 6.02 -2.13
CA SER A 220 -7.50 5.75 -2.95
C SER A 220 -8.36 6.99 -3.09
N ASP A 221 -8.75 7.31 -4.31
CA ASP A 221 -9.71 8.36 -4.64
C ASP A 221 -11.17 7.87 -4.65
N LYS A 222 -11.38 6.57 -4.33
CA LYS A 222 -12.72 5.99 -4.26
C LYS A 222 -13.46 6.51 -3.04
N GLU A 223 -14.59 7.19 -3.25
CA GLU A 223 -15.41 7.75 -2.17
C GLU A 223 -15.78 6.72 -1.09
N ALA A 224 -16.06 5.47 -1.50
CA ALA A 224 -16.38 4.40 -0.55
C ALA A 224 -15.21 4.08 0.40
N VAL A 225 -13.97 4.11 -0.09
CA VAL A 225 -12.77 3.87 0.73
C VAL A 225 -12.53 5.05 1.66
N GLN A 226 -12.61 6.27 1.14
CA GLN A 226 -12.40 7.48 1.93
C GLN A 226 -13.48 7.67 3.01
N ALA A 227 -14.73 7.26 2.72
CA ALA A 227 -15.81 7.30 3.71
C ALA A 227 -15.49 6.41 4.93
N VAL A 228 -14.90 5.23 4.71
CA VAL A 228 -14.48 4.34 5.80
C VAL A 228 -13.38 4.96 6.65
N PHE A 229 -12.39 5.59 6.02
CA PHE A 229 -11.33 6.29 6.76
C PHE A 229 -11.87 7.47 7.57
N ARG A 230 -12.77 8.28 7.01
CA ARG A 230 -13.44 9.36 7.76
C ARG A 230 -14.25 8.84 8.94
N GLU A 231 -14.98 7.73 8.76
CA GLU A 231 -15.72 7.09 9.84
C GLU A 231 -14.77 6.56 10.94
N ALA A 232 -13.67 5.94 10.56
CA ALA A 232 -12.64 5.48 11.48
C ALA A 232 -12.02 6.64 12.27
N ALA A 233 -11.68 7.76 11.61
CA ALA A 233 -11.16 8.97 12.24
C ALA A 233 -12.15 9.62 13.22
N ALA A 234 -13.45 9.48 12.95
CA ALA A 234 -14.49 9.97 13.86
C ALA A 234 -14.64 9.10 15.12
N ARG A 235 -14.34 7.79 15.04
CA ARG A 235 -14.42 6.84 16.13
C ARG A 235 -13.13 6.70 16.91
N CYS A 236 -12.01 6.64 16.20
CA CYS A 236 -10.67 6.45 16.76
C CYS A 236 -9.86 7.71 16.51
N THR A 237 -9.31 8.29 17.56
CA THR A 237 -8.43 9.44 17.41
C THR A 237 -7.13 9.03 16.71
N VAL A 238 -6.94 9.45 15.47
CA VAL A 238 -5.66 9.25 14.76
C VAL A 238 -4.62 10.17 15.39
N SER A 239 -3.49 9.60 15.81
CA SER A 239 -2.40 10.33 16.44
C SER A 239 -1.17 10.48 15.55
N SER A 240 -0.90 9.49 14.68
CA SER A 240 0.21 9.58 13.74
C SER A 240 -0.08 8.86 12.42
N LEU A 241 0.60 9.31 11.38
CA LEU A 241 0.64 8.70 10.06
C LEU A 241 2.10 8.74 9.56
N TYR A 242 2.72 7.57 9.46
CA TYR A 242 4.10 7.42 8.99
C TYR A 242 4.14 6.66 7.69
N HIS A 243 4.88 7.19 6.72
CA HIS A 243 5.21 6.45 5.51
C HIS A 243 6.32 5.43 5.79
N VAL A 244 6.19 4.22 5.26
CA VAL A 244 7.13 3.11 5.43
C VAL A 244 7.55 2.62 4.07
N THR A 245 8.82 2.84 3.73
CA THR A 245 9.41 2.26 2.51
C THR A 245 9.93 0.87 2.84
N ASP A 246 9.39 -0.14 2.20
CA ASP A 246 9.69 -1.53 2.46
C ASP A 246 10.02 -2.27 1.15
N GLY A 247 11.28 -2.15 0.73
CA GLY A 247 11.74 -2.68 -0.54
C GLY A 247 11.04 -2.00 -1.73
N GLU A 248 10.22 -2.74 -2.46
CA GLU A 248 9.43 -2.23 -3.59
C GLU A 248 7.99 -1.83 -3.19
N GLU A 249 7.57 -2.14 -1.96
CA GLU A 249 6.24 -1.83 -1.45
C GLU A 249 6.24 -0.56 -0.61
N GLU A 250 5.29 0.31 -0.87
CA GLU A 250 5.01 1.49 -0.07
C GLU A 250 3.82 1.18 0.86
N LYS A 251 4.00 1.43 2.15
CA LYS A 251 2.99 1.21 3.19
C LYS A 251 2.91 2.45 4.07
N ASP A 252 1.78 2.60 4.73
CA ASP A 252 1.58 3.64 5.73
C ASP A 252 1.24 3.03 7.08
N PHE A 253 1.90 3.51 8.11
CA PHE A 253 1.69 3.10 9.49
C PHE A 253 0.85 4.14 10.22
N VAL A 254 -0.37 3.76 10.57
CA VAL A 254 -1.37 4.62 11.20
C VAL A 254 -1.53 4.23 12.66
N THR A 255 -1.36 5.19 13.57
CA THR A 255 -1.67 4.99 14.99
C THR A 255 -2.97 5.68 15.35
N CYS A 256 -3.89 4.92 15.93
CA CYS A 256 -5.16 5.39 16.48
C CYS A 256 -5.21 5.07 17.99
N GLY A 257 -5.69 5.97 18.79
CA GLY A 257 -5.82 5.68 20.23
C GLY A 257 -5.86 6.91 21.10
N ALA A 258 -5.20 6.82 22.26
CA ALA A 258 -5.15 7.93 23.20
C ALA A 258 -4.59 9.20 22.53
N PRO A 259 -5.29 10.30 22.66
CA PRO A 259 -4.92 11.54 22.00
C PRO A 259 -3.56 12.06 22.48
N ASP A 260 -2.69 12.40 21.54
CA ASP A 260 -1.57 13.28 21.83
C ASP A 260 -2.11 14.56 22.51
N PRO A 261 -1.53 14.99 23.65
CA PRO A 261 -1.95 16.21 24.35
C PRO A 261 -1.93 17.48 23.48
N SER A 262 -1.12 17.50 22.42
CA SER A 262 -1.05 18.64 21.49
C SER A 262 -2.31 18.79 20.63
N GLY A 263 -3.16 17.78 20.54
CA GLY A 263 -4.32 17.78 19.64
C GLY A 263 -3.96 17.70 18.16
N ARG A 264 -2.73 17.32 17.86
CA ARG A 264 -2.18 17.26 16.49
C ARG A 264 -1.92 15.82 16.06
N ILE A 265 -1.88 15.61 14.75
CA ILE A 265 -1.41 14.38 14.15
C ILE A 265 0.05 14.57 13.77
N VAL A 266 0.87 13.58 14.08
CA VAL A 266 2.29 13.56 13.71
C VAL A 266 2.43 12.85 12.36
N PHE A 267 3.13 13.50 11.44
CA PHE A 267 3.50 12.91 10.16
C PHE A 267 5.01 12.66 10.10
N GLY A 268 5.42 11.60 9.43
CA GLY A 268 6.83 11.28 9.30
C GLY A 268 7.09 10.07 8.41
N GLU A 269 8.33 9.66 8.39
CA GLU A 269 8.80 8.43 7.73
C GLU A 269 9.36 7.49 8.78
N LEU A 270 9.06 6.20 8.63
CA LEU A 270 9.69 5.11 9.36
C LEU A 270 10.71 4.45 8.45
N THR A 271 11.94 4.37 8.91
CA THR A 271 12.98 3.61 8.21
C THR A 271 12.93 2.13 8.61
N ALA A 272 13.45 1.25 7.76
CA ALA A 272 13.43 -0.20 7.99
C ALA A 272 14.12 -0.64 9.31
N ASP A 273 15.02 0.18 9.86
CA ASP A 273 15.67 -0.02 11.16
C ASP A 273 14.84 0.52 12.35
N GLY A 274 13.62 0.99 12.10
CA GLY A 274 12.72 1.55 13.11
C GLY A 274 13.03 3.00 13.50
N GLY A 275 13.91 3.67 12.77
CA GLY A 275 14.15 5.10 12.93
C GLY A 275 12.90 5.91 12.52
N VAL A 276 12.59 6.96 13.25
CA VAL A 276 11.47 7.86 12.96
C VAL A 276 11.99 9.22 12.55
N ARG A 277 11.58 9.67 11.37
CA ARG A 277 11.80 11.04 10.92
C ARG A 277 10.45 11.76 10.90
N THR A 278 10.25 12.67 11.84
CA THR A 278 9.02 13.46 11.92
C THR A 278 9.09 14.73 11.07
N TRP A 279 7.91 15.15 10.57
CA TRP A 279 7.73 16.37 9.82
C TRP A 279 6.96 17.38 10.67
N ASP A 280 7.65 18.15 11.50
CA ASP A 280 7.05 19.10 12.46
C ASP A 280 6.10 20.14 11.83
N ARG A 281 6.25 20.40 10.54
CA ARG A 281 5.46 21.39 9.80
C ARG A 281 4.19 20.81 9.16
N ALA A 282 4.08 19.50 9.07
CA ALA A 282 2.92 18.83 8.47
C ALA A 282 1.82 18.51 9.49
N ALA A 283 1.98 18.90 10.76
CA ALA A 283 1.02 18.60 11.80
C ALA A 283 -0.31 19.30 11.55
N LEU A 284 -1.35 18.53 11.25
CA LEU A 284 -2.74 18.99 11.17
C LEU A 284 -3.44 18.85 12.52
N GLY A 285 -4.41 19.74 12.78
CA GLY A 285 -5.37 19.49 13.85
C GLY A 285 -6.23 18.26 13.52
N ARG A 286 -6.60 17.48 14.53
CA ARG A 286 -7.38 16.25 14.36
C ARG A 286 -8.69 16.45 13.65
N GLU A 287 -9.40 17.52 13.96
CA GLU A 287 -10.69 17.86 13.33
C GLU A 287 -10.49 18.10 11.83
N ALA A 288 -9.43 18.81 11.45
CA ALA A 288 -9.09 19.05 10.06
C ALA A 288 -8.72 17.75 9.33
N PHE A 289 -8.00 16.85 9.99
CA PHE A 289 -7.66 15.55 9.42
C PHE A 289 -8.88 14.63 9.29
N ALA A 290 -9.73 14.56 10.31
CA ALA A 290 -10.96 13.79 10.28
C ALA A 290 -11.92 14.27 9.18
N ALA A 291 -11.92 15.58 8.88
CA ALA A 291 -12.68 16.18 7.80
C ALA A 291 -11.96 16.11 6.42
N ALA A 292 -10.71 15.66 6.38
CA ALA A 292 -9.95 15.60 5.14
C ALA A 292 -10.52 14.54 4.18
N ASP A 293 -10.55 14.89 2.90
CA ASP A 293 -11.02 13.98 1.86
C ASP A 293 -10.00 12.89 1.50
N SER A 294 -8.81 12.90 2.07
CA SER A 294 -7.75 11.93 1.78
C SER A 294 -6.78 11.79 2.95
N TRP A 295 -6.35 10.55 3.18
CA TRP A 295 -5.29 10.22 4.14
C TRP A 295 -3.94 9.95 3.45
N ASP A 296 -3.78 10.49 2.27
CA ASP A 296 -2.57 10.37 1.49
C ASP A 296 -1.39 11.08 2.19
N TYR A 297 -0.43 10.28 2.64
CA TYR A 297 0.78 10.76 3.28
C TYR A 297 1.52 11.82 2.46
N ASP A 298 1.67 11.60 1.14
CA ASP A 298 2.43 12.51 0.29
C ASP A 298 1.83 13.92 0.23
N LEU A 299 0.51 14.05 0.34
CA LEU A 299 -0.13 15.36 0.41
C LEU A 299 0.30 16.12 1.66
N TYR A 300 0.43 15.42 2.79
CA TYR A 300 0.83 16.02 4.06
C TYR A 300 2.34 16.29 4.12
N ALA A 301 3.15 15.34 3.68
CA ALA A 301 4.59 15.51 3.57
C ALA A 301 4.94 16.66 2.64
N TRP A 302 4.23 16.79 1.52
CA TRP A 302 4.38 17.90 0.60
C TRP A 302 4.02 19.23 1.25
N ASN A 303 2.87 19.33 1.92
CA ASN A 303 2.43 20.56 2.60
C ASN A 303 3.41 21.00 3.68
N GLY A 304 4.15 20.08 4.30
CA GLY A 304 5.21 20.35 5.25
C GLY A 304 6.57 20.64 4.64
N SER A 305 6.74 20.47 3.32
CA SER A 305 8.05 20.58 2.68
C SER A 305 8.57 22.03 2.72
N GLU A 306 9.88 22.18 2.94
CA GLU A 306 10.54 23.50 2.93
C GLU A 306 10.44 24.16 1.56
N ALA A 307 10.46 23.37 0.49
CA ALA A 307 10.32 23.85 -0.88
C ALA A 307 8.96 24.54 -1.09
N LEU A 308 7.85 23.90 -0.69
CA LEU A 308 6.53 24.50 -0.80
C LEU A 308 6.40 25.76 0.08
N GLN A 309 6.86 25.70 1.33
CA GLN A 309 6.80 26.85 2.23
C GLN A 309 7.58 28.04 1.67
N THR A 310 8.73 27.80 1.04
CA THR A 310 9.51 28.85 0.36
C THR A 310 8.74 29.46 -0.81
N ILE A 311 8.11 28.63 -1.63
CA ILE A 311 7.31 29.06 -2.79
C ILE A 311 6.08 29.87 -2.35
N LEU A 312 5.40 29.44 -1.30
CA LEU A 312 4.25 30.14 -0.72
C LEU A 312 4.67 31.48 -0.10
N ALA A 313 5.76 31.49 0.66
CA ALA A 313 6.30 32.74 1.25
C ALA A 313 6.75 33.74 0.19
N ALA A 314 7.22 33.29 -0.96
CA ALA A 314 7.54 34.13 -2.11
C ALA A 314 6.30 34.64 -2.88
N GLY A 315 5.09 34.21 -2.51
CA GLY A 315 3.85 34.59 -3.19
C GLY A 315 3.72 34.07 -4.62
N LEU A 316 4.45 32.98 -4.92
CA LEU A 316 4.41 32.33 -6.24
C LEU A 316 3.18 31.45 -6.44
N LEU A 317 2.55 31.01 -5.34
CA LEU A 317 1.31 30.24 -5.31
C LEU A 317 0.34 30.86 -4.30
N ASP A 318 -0.94 30.61 -4.52
CA ASP A 318 -2.02 30.97 -3.59
C ASP A 318 -2.51 29.67 -2.91
N PRO A 319 -2.32 29.50 -1.59
CA PRO A 319 -2.71 28.27 -0.90
C PRO A 319 -4.22 28.02 -0.92
N ASP A 320 -5.02 29.07 -1.07
CA ASP A 320 -6.49 29.01 -1.08
C ASP A 320 -7.07 28.93 -2.50
N PHE A 321 -6.22 28.77 -3.52
CA PHE A 321 -6.64 28.71 -4.92
C PHE A 321 -6.01 27.51 -5.63
N ALA A 322 -6.81 26.48 -5.85
CA ALA A 322 -6.36 25.22 -6.42
C ALA A 322 -6.65 25.12 -7.91
N VAL A 323 -5.96 24.20 -8.59
CA VAL A 323 -6.23 23.84 -10.00
C VAL A 323 -7.70 23.52 -10.22
N GLY A 324 -8.36 22.84 -9.29
CA GLY A 324 -9.79 22.51 -9.36
C GLY A 324 -10.73 23.71 -9.37
N SER A 325 -10.25 24.90 -9.00
CA SER A 325 -10.99 26.15 -9.12
C SER A 325 -11.06 26.68 -10.56
N ILE A 326 -10.16 26.20 -11.45
CA ILE A 326 -9.99 26.70 -12.82
C ILE A 326 -10.00 25.60 -13.88
N PHE A 327 -9.94 24.34 -13.47
CA PHE A 327 -10.02 23.15 -14.33
C PHE A 327 -10.92 22.09 -13.70
N ARG A 328 -11.56 21.33 -14.54
CA ARG A 328 -12.30 20.13 -14.10
C ARG A 328 -11.81 18.89 -14.84
N GLU A 329 -11.84 17.74 -14.19
CA GLU A 329 -11.63 16.47 -14.86
C GLU A 329 -12.77 16.19 -15.85
N VAL A 330 -12.44 15.65 -17.01
CA VAL A 330 -13.42 15.11 -17.95
C VAL A 330 -13.83 13.72 -17.48
N PRO A 331 -15.08 13.52 -17.05
CA PRO A 331 -15.51 12.24 -16.52
C PRO A 331 -15.65 11.19 -17.63
N ALA A 332 -15.46 9.92 -17.26
CA ALA A 332 -15.83 8.82 -18.13
C ALA A 332 -17.35 8.72 -18.28
N LEU A 333 -17.83 8.62 -19.52
CA LEU A 333 -19.25 8.44 -19.85
C LEU A 333 -19.61 6.97 -19.71
N LYS A 334 -20.23 6.59 -18.59
CA LYS A 334 -20.64 5.21 -18.30
C LYS A 334 -21.66 4.70 -19.33
N GLY A 335 -21.50 3.42 -19.69
CA GLY A 335 -22.42 2.74 -20.62
C GLY A 335 -22.18 3.08 -22.09
N THR A 336 -21.15 3.85 -22.42
CA THR A 336 -20.77 4.08 -23.82
C THR A 336 -19.94 2.90 -24.31
N LEU A 337 -20.35 2.31 -25.43
CA LEU A 337 -19.58 1.31 -26.14
C LEU A 337 -19.50 1.74 -27.60
N GLY A 338 -18.32 1.76 -28.19
CA GLY A 338 -18.12 2.16 -29.58
C GLY A 338 -16.67 2.08 -30.01
N THR A 339 -16.44 2.37 -31.30
CA THR A 339 -15.09 2.55 -31.84
C THR A 339 -14.76 4.03 -31.81
N TYR A 340 -13.62 4.36 -31.21
CA TYR A 340 -13.14 5.74 -31.04
C TYR A 340 -11.69 5.85 -31.45
N ALA A 341 -11.27 7.03 -31.88
CA ALA A 341 -9.87 7.40 -31.92
C ALA A 341 -9.40 7.56 -30.45
N VAL A 342 -8.52 6.68 -29.98
CA VAL A 342 -8.11 6.64 -28.56
C VAL A 342 -6.72 7.24 -28.36
N ILE A 343 -6.63 8.17 -27.43
CA ILE A 343 -5.39 8.81 -27.00
C ILE A 343 -4.83 8.03 -25.82
N HIS A 344 -3.75 7.28 -26.05
CA HIS A 344 -2.97 6.62 -25.00
C HIS A 344 -1.85 7.53 -24.49
N GLY A 345 -1.30 7.27 -23.31
CA GLY A 345 -0.21 8.05 -22.73
C GLY A 345 1.01 8.14 -23.64
N GLU A 346 1.27 7.14 -24.49
CA GLU A 346 2.36 7.18 -25.47
C GLU A 346 2.18 8.28 -26.54
N ALA A 347 0.93 8.68 -26.81
CA ALA A 347 0.63 9.75 -27.75
C ALA A 347 0.81 11.15 -27.13
N VAL A 348 0.81 11.29 -25.81
CA VAL A 348 1.00 12.57 -25.12
C VAL A 348 2.48 12.84 -24.94
N THR A 349 2.96 13.95 -25.50
CA THR A 349 4.38 14.41 -25.38
C THR A 349 4.43 15.80 -24.74
N ASP A 350 5.62 16.28 -24.45
CA ASP A 350 5.80 17.64 -23.90
C ASP A 350 5.44 18.74 -24.93
N SER A 351 5.37 18.41 -26.22
CA SER A 351 5.08 19.36 -27.28
C SER A 351 3.64 19.29 -27.80
N CYS A 352 3.08 18.08 -27.96
CA CYS A 352 1.78 17.87 -28.59
C CYS A 352 1.20 16.49 -28.26
N VAL A 353 -0.09 16.33 -28.57
CA VAL A 353 -0.66 15.00 -28.73
C VAL A 353 -0.35 14.51 -30.16
N ARG A 354 0.37 13.42 -30.26
CA ARG A 354 0.81 12.80 -31.53
C ARG A 354 -0.36 12.09 -32.19
N THR A 355 -0.96 12.70 -33.19
CA THR A 355 -2.11 12.14 -33.93
C THR A 355 -1.75 10.86 -34.68
N ASP A 356 -0.47 10.70 -35.08
CA ASP A 356 0.03 9.49 -35.76
C ASP A 356 0.11 8.25 -34.83
N LEU A 357 0.00 8.43 -33.52
CA LEU A 357 -0.07 7.36 -32.54
C LEU A 357 -1.50 7.09 -32.00
N VAL A 358 -2.45 7.93 -32.36
CA VAL A 358 -3.86 7.73 -32.03
C VAL A 358 -4.45 6.66 -32.93
N LYS A 359 -5.07 5.64 -32.33
CA LYS A 359 -5.61 4.48 -33.07
C LYS A 359 -7.12 4.40 -32.87
N GLU A 360 -7.83 3.95 -33.89
CA GLU A 360 -9.21 3.58 -33.75
C GLU A 360 -9.33 2.20 -33.10
N GLU A 361 -9.99 2.13 -31.97
CA GLU A 361 -10.20 0.88 -31.23
C GLU A 361 -11.54 0.86 -30.51
N PRO A 362 -12.09 -0.34 -30.23
CA PRO A 362 -13.26 -0.47 -29.38
C PRO A 362 -12.94 -0.01 -27.96
N ALA A 363 -13.77 0.87 -27.42
CA ALA A 363 -13.63 1.33 -26.06
C ALA A 363 -15.00 1.46 -25.37
N ALA A 364 -15.00 1.25 -24.07
CA ALA A 364 -16.18 1.41 -23.20
C ALA A 364 -15.87 2.45 -22.12
N ASP A 365 -16.91 3.10 -21.62
CA ASP A 365 -16.81 4.10 -20.55
C ASP A 365 -15.74 5.18 -20.82
N VAL A 366 -15.83 5.78 -22.01
CA VAL A 366 -14.78 6.66 -22.54
C VAL A 366 -14.85 8.08 -21.97
N LYS A 367 -13.68 8.68 -21.71
CA LYS A 367 -13.51 10.11 -21.47
C LYS A 367 -13.42 10.82 -22.81
N ARG A 368 -14.44 11.59 -23.20
CA ARG A 368 -14.46 12.32 -24.48
C ARG A 368 -13.71 13.65 -24.36
N VAL A 369 -12.64 13.79 -25.12
CA VAL A 369 -11.86 15.02 -25.15
C VAL A 369 -12.48 16.05 -26.08
N SER A 370 -12.23 17.33 -25.79
CA SER A 370 -12.51 18.45 -26.69
C SER A 370 -11.20 19.17 -27.04
N ALA A 371 -11.20 19.83 -28.18
CA ALA A 371 -10.11 20.72 -28.55
C ALA A 371 -9.87 21.76 -27.45
N GLY A 372 -8.62 21.95 -27.05
CA GLY A 372 -8.25 22.83 -25.98
C GLY A 372 -8.31 22.21 -24.57
N ASP A 373 -8.71 20.96 -24.41
CA ASP A 373 -8.49 20.22 -23.16
C ASP A 373 -6.99 19.96 -22.96
N LEU A 374 -6.56 19.76 -21.70
CA LEU A 374 -5.19 19.37 -21.37
C LEU A 374 -5.15 17.85 -21.08
N ALA A 375 -4.43 17.12 -21.92
CA ALA A 375 -4.10 15.72 -21.67
C ALA A 375 -2.83 15.64 -20.82
N VAL A 376 -2.89 14.91 -19.71
CA VAL A 376 -1.80 14.74 -18.75
C VAL A 376 -1.55 13.25 -18.53
N THR A 377 -0.31 12.84 -18.60
CA THR A 377 0.10 11.45 -18.35
C THR A 377 1.46 11.38 -17.68
N LEU A 378 1.79 10.22 -17.13
CA LEU A 378 3.11 9.93 -16.60
C LEU A 378 3.85 8.95 -17.53
N ARG A 379 5.05 9.32 -17.97
CA ARG A 379 5.89 8.49 -18.82
C ARG A 379 7.28 8.35 -18.24
N GLN A 380 7.66 7.12 -17.91
CA GLN A 380 8.97 6.82 -17.32
C GLN A 380 9.30 7.73 -16.13
N GLY A 381 8.33 7.94 -15.24
CA GLY A 381 8.48 8.81 -14.07
C GLY A 381 8.50 10.31 -14.37
N ARG A 382 8.18 10.75 -15.59
CA ARG A 382 8.11 12.15 -15.99
C ARG A 382 6.69 12.55 -16.37
N LEU A 383 6.29 13.70 -15.88
CA LEU A 383 5.03 14.31 -16.26
C LEU A 383 5.11 14.78 -17.71
N CYS A 384 4.15 14.37 -18.52
CA CYS A 384 3.96 14.85 -19.89
C CYS A 384 2.57 15.46 -20.01
N CYS A 385 2.47 16.67 -20.53
CA CYS A 385 1.21 17.34 -20.76
C CYS A 385 1.16 18.01 -22.13
N ALA A 386 0.03 17.83 -22.82
CA ALA A 386 -0.20 18.41 -24.14
C ALA A 386 -1.65 18.91 -24.27
N VAL A 387 -1.79 20.01 -24.98
CA VAL A 387 -3.12 20.54 -25.34
C VAL A 387 -3.70 19.67 -26.47
N VAL A 388 -4.93 19.26 -26.32
CA VAL A 388 -5.65 18.45 -27.32
C VAL A 388 -5.91 19.31 -28.56
N PRO A 389 -5.43 18.92 -29.74
CA PRO A 389 -5.61 19.70 -30.96
C PRO A 389 -7.02 19.50 -31.55
N ALA A 390 -7.44 20.39 -32.46
CA ALA A 390 -8.77 20.39 -33.06
C ALA A 390 -9.10 19.10 -33.84
N GLU A 391 -8.09 18.43 -34.40
CA GLU A 391 -8.24 17.20 -35.16
C GLU A 391 -8.67 16.01 -34.28
N LEU A 392 -8.51 16.13 -32.96
CA LEU A 392 -8.91 15.10 -32.00
C LEU A 392 -10.17 15.46 -31.21
N GLU A 393 -10.97 16.42 -31.68
CA GLU A 393 -12.27 16.73 -31.11
C GLU A 393 -13.16 15.49 -31.08
N GLY A 394 -13.69 15.13 -29.89
CA GLY A 394 -14.53 13.96 -29.69
C GLY A 394 -13.79 12.61 -29.61
N ALA A 395 -12.47 12.60 -29.70
CA ALA A 395 -11.68 11.41 -29.42
C ALA A 395 -11.86 10.93 -27.97
N ALA A 396 -11.47 9.70 -27.69
CA ALA A 396 -11.47 9.12 -26.35
C ALA A 396 -10.08 9.20 -25.73
N ALA A 397 -10.00 9.36 -24.40
CA ALA A 397 -8.75 9.21 -23.66
C ALA A 397 -8.74 7.86 -22.95
N ALA A 398 -7.60 7.16 -23.02
CA ALA A 398 -7.35 5.91 -22.32
C ALA A 398 -7.23 6.12 -20.80
N GLY A 399 -7.24 5.04 -20.03
CA GLY A 399 -7.19 5.08 -18.57
C GLY A 399 -5.89 5.65 -17.98
N ASP A 400 -4.81 5.61 -18.75
CA ASP A 400 -3.49 6.17 -18.42
C ASP A 400 -3.35 7.68 -18.74
N VAL A 401 -4.42 8.30 -19.29
CA VAL A 401 -4.47 9.73 -19.61
C VAL A 401 -5.53 10.41 -18.75
N THR A 402 -5.09 11.40 -17.96
CA THR A 402 -5.97 12.33 -17.28
C THR A 402 -6.28 13.51 -18.20
N VAL A 403 -7.57 13.85 -18.34
CA VAL A 403 -8.00 14.98 -19.19
C VAL A 403 -8.60 16.06 -18.31
N LEU A 404 -8.06 17.27 -18.42
CA LEU A 404 -8.51 18.44 -17.68
C LEU A 404 -9.11 19.45 -18.67
N ARG A 405 -10.32 19.89 -18.41
CA ARG A 405 -11.00 20.93 -19.18
C ARG A 405 -10.91 22.27 -18.48
N PRO A 406 -10.40 23.30 -19.17
CA PRO A 406 -10.36 24.64 -18.60
C PRO A 406 -11.77 25.18 -18.32
N MET A 407 -11.88 25.96 -17.25
CA MET A 407 -13.09 26.69 -16.87
C MET A 407 -12.83 28.19 -16.94
N GLU A 408 -13.88 28.95 -17.15
CA GLU A 408 -13.84 30.42 -17.26
C GLU A 408 -12.83 30.92 -18.32
N ASP A 409 -12.01 31.88 -17.98
CA ASP A 409 -11.03 32.50 -18.89
C ASP A 409 -9.66 31.82 -18.92
N TYR A 410 -9.51 30.68 -18.19
CA TYR A 410 -8.26 29.94 -18.17
C TYR A 410 -8.09 29.07 -19.41
N THR A 411 -6.84 28.77 -19.75
CA THR A 411 -6.48 27.96 -20.92
C THR A 411 -5.63 26.76 -20.53
N ALA A 412 -5.68 25.69 -21.33
CA ALA A 412 -4.84 24.53 -21.12
C ALA A 412 -3.36 24.88 -21.15
N GLU A 413 -2.95 25.86 -21.97
CA GLU A 413 -1.58 26.33 -22.04
C GLU A 413 -1.11 26.99 -20.73
N TYR A 414 -2.02 27.67 -20.01
CA TYR A 414 -1.68 28.24 -18.71
C TYR A 414 -1.33 27.17 -17.69
N LEU A 415 -2.16 26.12 -17.57
CA LEU A 415 -1.89 25.01 -16.68
C LEU A 415 -0.68 24.19 -17.15
N LYS A 416 -0.51 24.01 -18.46
CA LYS A 416 0.68 23.38 -19.00
C LYS A 416 1.97 24.10 -18.59
N ALA A 417 2.01 25.41 -18.68
CA ALA A 417 3.17 26.21 -18.27
C ALA A 417 3.51 26.00 -16.78
N TYR A 418 2.48 25.89 -15.94
CA TYR A 418 2.63 25.60 -14.53
C TYR A 418 3.20 24.17 -14.30
N LEU A 419 2.63 23.17 -14.95
CA LEU A 419 3.01 21.76 -14.79
C LEU A 419 4.39 21.43 -15.40
N ASP A 420 4.74 22.02 -16.55
CA ASP A 420 6.06 21.87 -17.18
C ASP A 420 7.16 22.66 -16.46
N GLY A 421 6.76 23.59 -15.59
CA GLY A 421 7.69 24.43 -14.85
C GLY A 421 8.34 23.72 -13.65
N PRO A 422 9.33 24.36 -13.02
CA PRO A 422 10.00 23.80 -11.84
C PRO A 422 9.02 23.46 -10.70
N ILE A 423 7.94 24.22 -10.58
CA ILE A 423 6.91 24.01 -9.56
C ILE A 423 6.17 22.70 -9.82
N GLY A 424 5.74 22.44 -11.07
CA GLY A 424 5.08 21.19 -11.43
C GLY A 424 5.94 19.96 -11.16
N GLY A 425 7.26 20.06 -11.40
CA GLY A 425 8.20 19.00 -11.07
C GLY A 425 8.28 18.67 -9.57
N LEU A 426 8.14 19.67 -8.72
CA LEU A 426 8.12 19.48 -7.26
C LEU A 426 6.82 18.81 -6.78
N PHE A 427 5.72 18.98 -7.51
CA PHE A 427 4.44 18.35 -7.20
C PHE A 427 4.29 16.94 -7.74
N LEU A 428 5.27 16.42 -8.46
CA LEU A 428 5.12 15.14 -9.15
C LEU A 428 4.76 14.00 -8.19
N SER A 429 5.46 13.88 -7.06
CA SER A 429 5.18 12.87 -6.04
C SER A 429 3.77 12.99 -5.47
N SER A 430 3.30 14.23 -5.24
CA SER A 430 1.95 14.48 -4.71
C SER A 430 0.83 14.26 -5.73
N MET A 431 1.14 14.20 -7.02
CA MET A 431 0.17 13.95 -8.10
C MET A 431 0.03 12.49 -8.47
N THR A 432 0.98 11.65 -8.07
CA THR A 432 1.02 10.24 -8.45
C THR A 432 0.39 9.34 -7.39
N ALA A 433 -0.17 8.22 -7.78
CA ALA A 433 -0.74 7.24 -6.88
C ALA A 433 -0.04 5.89 -7.06
N GLY A 434 0.23 5.20 -5.96
CA GLY A 434 0.67 3.81 -5.86
C GLY A 434 1.77 3.43 -6.87
N GLY A 435 3.03 3.46 -6.49
CA GLY A 435 4.14 3.07 -7.35
C GLY A 435 4.30 3.93 -8.61
N ALA A 436 3.80 5.16 -8.61
CA ALA A 436 4.03 6.20 -9.61
C ALA A 436 3.67 5.84 -11.07
N CYS A 437 2.68 4.98 -11.29
CA CYS A 437 2.32 4.57 -12.65
C CYS A 437 1.32 5.48 -13.36
N ARG A 438 0.57 6.32 -12.63
CA ARG A 438 -0.47 7.18 -13.21
C ARG A 438 -0.69 8.47 -12.39
N ILE A 439 -1.21 9.49 -13.07
CA ILE A 439 -1.67 10.72 -12.42
C ILE A 439 -3.02 10.46 -11.73
N CYS A 440 -3.15 10.92 -10.49
CA CYS A 440 -4.40 10.95 -9.76
C CYS A 440 -5.12 12.29 -10.00
N PRO A 441 -6.28 12.31 -10.70
CA PRO A 441 -6.95 13.56 -11.04
C PRO A 441 -7.36 14.38 -9.83
N SER A 442 -7.86 13.75 -8.77
CA SER A 442 -8.30 14.44 -7.56
C SER A 442 -7.13 15.16 -6.86
N ARG A 443 -5.93 14.59 -6.88
CA ARG A 443 -4.72 15.20 -6.36
C ARG A 443 -4.25 16.36 -7.23
N LEU A 444 -4.23 16.17 -8.55
CA LEU A 444 -3.87 17.20 -9.49
C LEU A 444 -4.79 18.44 -9.36
N LEU A 445 -6.08 18.23 -9.13
CA LEU A 445 -7.04 19.31 -8.93
C LEU A 445 -6.86 20.07 -7.60
N ARG A 446 -6.20 19.48 -6.61
CA ARG A 446 -5.90 20.11 -5.31
C ARG A 446 -4.62 20.94 -5.30
N LEU A 447 -3.79 20.85 -6.33
CA LEU A 447 -2.54 21.60 -6.36
C LEU A 447 -2.81 23.12 -6.26
N PRO A 448 -2.09 23.83 -5.38
CA PRO A 448 -2.20 25.29 -5.30
C PRO A 448 -1.65 25.92 -6.58
N VAL A 449 -2.33 26.91 -7.09
CA VAL A 449 -1.94 27.64 -8.28
C VAL A 449 -2.11 29.14 -8.06
N ARG A 450 -1.38 29.95 -8.79
CA ARG A 450 -1.50 31.40 -8.69
C ARG A 450 -2.73 31.91 -9.45
N ARG A 451 -3.49 32.79 -8.84
CA ARG A 451 -4.50 33.59 -9.56
C ARG A 451 -3.81 34.51 -10.58
N ALA A 452 -4.32 34.52 -11.79
CA ALA A 452 -3.77 35.34 -12.85
C ALA A 452 -4.84 36.23 -13.47
N SER A 453 -4.44 37.42 -13.93
CA SER A 453 -5.33 38.31 -14.69
C SER A 453 -5.51 37.78 -16.11
N PRO A 454 -6.60 38.15 -16.82
CA PRO A 454 -6.79 37.75 -18.22
C PRO A 454 -5.60 38.12 -19.13
N GLU A 455 -4.93 39.26 -18.88
CA GLU A 455 -3.74 39.68 -19.62
C GLU A 455 -2.57 38.72 -19.36
N GLN A 456 -2.36 38.30 -18.09
CA GLN A 456 -1.31 37.34 -17.73
C GLN A 456 -1.59 35.96 -18.37
N ILE A 457 -2.84 35.50 -18.31
CA ILE A 457 -3.25 34.23 -18.94
C ILE A 457 -3.00 34.31 -20.44
N GLY A 458 -3.41 35.41 -21.11
CA GLY A 458 -3.19 35.62 -22.52
C GLY A 458 -1.71 35.64 -22.90
N ALA A 459 -0.87 36.32 -22.12
CA ALA A 459 0.58 36.39 -22.32
C ALA A 459 1.23 34.97 -22.20
N VAL A 460 0.93 34.24 -21.13
CA VAL A 460 1.43 32.87 -20.94
C VAL A 460 0.97 31.94 -22.07
N THR A 461 -0.32 31.99 -22.40
CA THR A 461 -0.89 31.20 -23.51
C THR A 461 -0.16 31.46 -24.82
N ALA A 462 0.12 32.70 -25.17
CA ALA A 462 0.81 33.05 -26.40
C ALA A 462 2.26 32.54 -26.42
N VAL A 463 2.96 32.59 -25.30
CA VAL A 463 4.34 32.06 -25.17
C VAL A 463 4.32 30.54 -25.31
N VAL A 464 3.46 29.83 -24.57
CA VAL A 464 3.38 28.37 -24.60
C VAL A 464 3.00 27.88 -25.99
N LYS A 465 2.01 28.48 -26.65
CA LYS A 465 1.63 28.12 -28.04
C LYS A 465 2.80 28.21 -28.99
N ARG A 466 3.58 29.28 -28.92
CA ARG A 466 4.76 29.44 -29.78
C ARG A 466 5.87 28.42 -29.45
N SER A 467 6.13 28.19 -28.18
CA SER A 467 7.19 27.28 -27.74
C SER A 467 6.84 25.82 -28.08
N THR A 468 5.61 25.41 -27.84
CA THR A 468 5.16 24.04 -28.16
C THR A 468 5.12 23.80 -29.66
N ALA A 469 4.67 24.78 -30.46
CA ALA A 469 4.70 24.67 -31.91
C ALA A 469 6.15 24.55 -32.44
N ALA A 470 7.08 25.34 -31.93
CA ALA A 470 8.48 25.26 -32.31
C ALA A 470 9.12 23.92 -31.92
N LEU A 471 8.81 23.43 -30.71
CA LEU A 471 9.30 22.13 -30.25
C LEU A 471 8.72 20.98 -31.09
N ALA A 472 7.44 21.00 -31.40
CA ALA A 472 6.77 19.98 -32.23
C ALA A 472 7.37 19.94 -33.64
N ALA A 473 7.67 21.10 -34.22
CA ALA A 473 8.36 21.19 -35.53
C ALA A 473 9.77 20.58 -35.46
N ALA A 474 10.57 20.95 -34.46
CA ALA A 474 11.91 20.40 -34.26
C ALA A 474 11.91 18.88 -34.04
N GLU A 475 10.97 18.36 -33.28
CA GLU A 475 10.79 16.92 -33.07
C GLU A 475 10.38 16.19 -34.37
N ALA A 476 9.54 16.82 -35.19
CA ALA A 476 9.14 16.26 -36.48
C ALA A 476 10.34 16.19 -37.44
N ASP A 477 11.14 17.24 -37.50
CA ASP A 477 12.38 17.29 -38.32
C ASP A 477 13.39 16.26 -37.85
N TRP A 478 13.60 16.12 -36.54
CA TRP A 478 14.50 15.11 -35.98
C TRP A 478 14.03 13.68 -36.31
N ARG A 479 12.73 13.40 -36.21
CA ARG A 479 12.16 12.09 -36.56
C ARG A 479 12.32 11.78 -38.04
N LYS A 480 12.15 12.79 -38.89
CA LYS A 480 12.41 12.67 -40.34
C LYS A 480 13.88 12.33 -40.60
N ALA A 481 14.81 13.12 -40.04
CA ALA A 481 16.24 12.89 -40.18
C ALA A 481 16.66 11.50 -39.68
N LYS A 482 16.09 11.03 -38.60
CA LYS A 482 16.33 9.67 -38.08
C LYS A 482 15.86 8.58 -39.04
N ARG A 483 14.69 8.73 -39.67
CA ARG A 483 14.18 7.79 -40.67
C ARG A 483 15.07 7.78 -41.91
N ASP A 484 15.43 8.97 -42.37
CA ASP A 484 16.30 9.12 -43.56
C ASP A 484 17.67 8.48 -43.32
N SER A 485 18.29 8.67 -42.16
CA SER A 485 19.54 8.05 -41.77
C SER A 485 19.47 6.52 -41.72
N VAL A 486 18.36 5.96 -41.14
CA VAL A 486 18.15 4.51 -41.15
C VAL A 486 17.95 3.98 -42.57
N GLY A 487 17.21 4.71 -43.43
CA GLY A 487 17.07 4.38 -44.85
C GLY A 487 18.41 4.28 -45.57
N LEU A 488 19.28 5.27 -45.35
CA LEU A 488 20.65 5.27 -45.90
C LEU A 488 21.49 4.09 -45.39
N MET A 489 21.41 3.76 -44.09
CA MET A 489 22.11 2.61 -43.51
C MET A 489 21.63 1.27 -44.08
N MET A 490 20.34 1.18 -44.46
CA MET A 490 19.75 -0.02 -45.05
C MET A 490 19.85 -0.07 -46.57
N GLY A 491 20.54 0.89 -47.22
CA GLY A 491 20.73 0.94 -48.66
C GLY A 491 19.45 1.23 -49.45
N ARG A 492 18.52 1.94 -48.86
CA ARG A 492 17.27 2.39 -49.48
C ARG A 492 17.30 3.88 -49.78
#